data_e2adf93923544d91f01a51144537cb90
#
_entry.id   e2adf93923544d91f01a51144537cb90
#
_cell.length_a   1.000
_cell.length_b   1.000
_cell.length_c   1.000
_cell.angle_alpha   90.00
_cell.angle_beta   90.00
_cell.angle_gamma   90.00
#
_symmetry.space_group_name_H-M   'P 1'
#
loop_
_entity.id
_entity.type
_entity.pdbx_description
1 polymer ?
#
loop_
_entity_poly.entity_id
_entity_poly.type
_entity_poly.pdbx_seq_one_letter_code
_entity_poly.pdbx_strand_id
1 'polypeptide(L)'
;MLTTVERRVIINIYFIFRGVEVAISYKKLWKMLIDRDMKKKDLQAAAGISSASVTKLAKNENVNTEVLQKICAALNCDIGDIMEMIPDNN
;
A
#
# COMPACT_ATOMS: atom_id res chain seq x y z
N MET A 1 -7.10 31.01 -5.63
CA MET A 1 -7.34 29.56 -5.73
C MET A 1 -6.07 28.79 -5.37
N LEU A 2 -6.18 27.77 -4.54
CA LEU A 2 -5.02 26.98 -4.15
C LEU A 2 -4.61 26.01 -5.25
N THR A 3 -3.30 25.83 -5.42
CA THR A 3 -2.77 24.80 -6.32
C THR A 3 -3.00 23.42 -5.69
N THR A 4 -2.80 22.36 -6.48
CA THR A 4 -2.92 21.01 -5.97
C THR A 4 -1.92 20.75 -4.83
N VAL A 5 -0.73 21.28 -4.93
CA VAL A 5 0.31 21.12 -3.91
C VAL A 5 -0.11 21.83 -2.61
N GLU A 6 -0.61 23.05 -2.71
CA GLU A 6 -1.05 23.80 -1.56
C GLU A 6 -2.22 23.11 -0.86
N ARG A 7 -3.15 22.58 -1.64
CA ARG A 7 -4.29 21.85 -1.10
C ARG A 7 -3.84 20.59 -0.33
N ARG A 8 -2.84 19.90 -0.86
CA ARG A 8 -2.30 18.72 -0.19
C ARG A 8 -1.64 19.07 1.14
N VAL A 9 -0.87 20.15 1.19
CA VAL A 9 -0.24 20.62 2.42
C VAL A 9 -1.29 21.00 3.45
N ILE A 10 -2.34 21.70 3.04
CA ILE A 10 -3.43 22.10 3.94
C ILE A 10 -4.14 20.87 4.51
N ILE A 11 -4.39 19.85 3.68
CA ILE A 11 -5.02 18.62 4.13
C ILE A 11 -4.14 17.91 5.18
N ASN A 12 -2.83 17.84 4.97
CA ASN A 12 -1.92 17.24 5.93
C ASN A 12 -1.94 17.97 7.27
N ILE A 13 -1.93 19.30 7.25
CA ILE A 13 -2.02 20.10 8.47
C ILE A 13 -3.35 19.85 9.17
N TYR A 14 -4.43 19.78 8.41
CA TYR A 14 -5.76 19.51 8.95
C TYR A 14 -5.78 18.18 9.71
N PHE A 15 -5.24 17.12 9.11
CA PHE A 15 -5.19 15.82 9.74
C PHE A 15 -4.37 15.83 11.04
N ILE A 16 -3.25 16.53 11.04
CA ILE A 16 -2.41 16.66 12.24
C ILE A 16 -3.17 17.33 13.37
N PHE A 17 -3.83 18.45 13.10
CA PHE A 17 -4.57 19.20 14.12
C PHE A 17 -5.82 18.48 14.58
N ARG A 18 -6.42 17.66 13.72
CA ARG A 18 -7.63 16.93 14.07
C ARG A 18 -7.33 15.59 14.75
N GLY A 19 -6.05 15.23 14.84
CA GLY A 19 -5.67 13.95 15.39
C GLY A 19 -6.01 12.77 14.50
N VAL A 20 -6.23 13.03 13.21
CA VAL A 20 -6.54 11.96 12.24
C VAL A 20 -5.24 11.30 11.83
N GLU A 21 -5.20 9.98 11.95
CA GLU A 21 -4.06 9.19 11.52
C GLU A 21 -4.24 8.73 10.08
N VAL A 22 -3.14 8.30 9.48
CA VAL A 22 -3.18 7.68 8.16
C VAL A 22 -3.07 6.17 8.34
N ALA A 23 -3.72 5.44 7.45
CA ALA A 23 -3.68 3.99 7.42
C ALA A 23 -3.03 3.53 6.14
N ILE A 24 -2.38 2.36 6.19
CA ILE A 24 -1.80 1.74 5.01
C ILE A 24 -2.90 0.98 4.28
N SER A 25 -2.92 1.09 2.95
CA SER A 25 -3.80 0.30 2.11
C SER A 25 -2.99 -0.39 1.02
N TYR A 26 -3.19 -1.67 0.85
CA TYR A 26 -2.59 -2.46 -0.24
C TYR A 26 -3.62 -2.81 -1.31
N LYS A 27 -4.71 -2.06 -1.37
CA LYS A 27 -5.78 -2.31 -2.33
C LYS A 27 -5.29 -2.32 -3.76
N LYS A 28 -4.33 -1.44 -4.07
CA LYS A 28 -3.74 -1.39 -5.41
C LYS A 28 -3.03 -2.70 -5.77
N LEU A 29 -2.36 -3.31 -4.79
CA LEU A 29 -1.69 -4.59 -5.00
C LEU A 29 -2.70 -5.66 -5.41
N TRP A 30 -3.81 -5.75 -4.69
CA TRP A 30 -4.83 -6.77 -4.98
C TRP A 30 -5.47 -6.55 -6.34
N LYS A 31 -5.72 -5.31 -6.72
CA LYS A 31 -6.22 -4.98 -8.06
C LYS A 31 -5.24 -5.39 -9.14
N MET A 32 -3.95 -5.15 -8.91
CA MET A 32 -2.91 -5.53 -9.86
C MET A 32 -2.87 -7.05 -10.05
N LEU A 33 -3.00 -7.82 -8.96
CA LEU A 33 -3.03 -9.27 -9.05
C LEU A 33 -4.23 -9.75 -9.86
N ILE A 34 -5.39 -9.16 -9.64
CA ILE A 34 -6.60 -9.49 -10.38
C ILE A 34 -6.38 -9.23 -11.87
N ASP A 35 -5.81 -8.07 -12.21
CA ASP A 35 -5.53 -7.71 -13.60
C ASP A 35 -4.56 -8.66 -14.28
N ARG A 36 -3.70 -9.30 -13.51
CA ARG A 36 -2.69 -10.24 -14.02
C ARG A 36 -3.10 -11.71 -13.84
N ASP A 37 -4.33 -11.95 -13.44
CA ASP A 37 -4.83 -13.31 -13.17
C ASP A 37 -3.97 -14.06 -12.16
N MET A 38 -3.48 -13.35 -11.15
CA MET A 38 -2.65 -13.92 -10.10
C MET A 38 -3.43 -14.04 -8.80
N LYS A 39 -3.18 -15.11 -8.07
CA LYS A 39 -3.71 -15.32 -6.73
C LYS A 39 -2.65 -14.92 -5.71
N LYS A 40 -3.05 -14.75 -4.44
CA LYS A 40 -2.11 -14.47 -3.36
C LYS A 40 -1.01 -15.51 -3.26
N LYS A 41 -1.33 -16.76 -3.51
CA LYS A 41 -0.38 -17.86 -3.56
C LYS A 41 0.69 -17.65 -4.63
N ASP A 42 0.25 -17.16 -5.80
CA ASP A 42 1.15 -16.87 -6.91
C ASP A 42 2.11 -15.73 -6.55
N LEU A 43 1.58 -14.70 -5.89
CA LEU A 43 2.41 -13.60 -5.41
C LEU A 43 3.44 -14.09 -4.41
N GLN A 44 3.02 -14.92 -3.47
CA GLN A 44 3.91 -15.46 -2.46
C GLN A 44 5.09 -16.22 -3.10
N ALA A 45 4.80 -17.05 -4.08
CA ALA A 45 5.82 -17.82 -4.80
C ALA A 45 6.73 -16.92 -5.63
N ALA A 46 6.13 -16.00 -6.39
CA ALA A 46 6.87 -15.12 -7.30
C ALA A 46 7.79 -14.17 -6.54
N ALA A 47 7.34 -13.63 -5.43
CA ALA A 47 8.11 -12.68 -4.63
C ALA A 47 9.04 -13.37 -3.62
N GLY A 48 8.82 -14.65 -3.35
CA GLY A 48 9.62 -15.37 -2.35
C GLY A 48 9.39 -14.85 -0.95
N ILE A 49 8.15 -14.51 -0.61
CA ILE A 49 7.79 -14.01 0.71
C ILE A 49 7.01 -15.08 1.49
N SER A 50 6.95 -14.91 2.81
CA SER A 50 6.28 -15.88 3.67
C SER A 50 4.76 -15.74 3.62
N SER A 51 4.05 -16.80 4.01
CA SER A 51 2.59 -16.73 4.15
C SER A 51 2.17 -15.73 5.22
N ALA A 52 3.00 -15.56 6.26
CA ALA A 52 2.75 -14.57 7.30
C ALA A 52 2.77 -13.15 6.72
N SER A 53 3.69 -12.86 5.79
CA SER A 53 3.75 -11.57 5.12
C SER A 53 2.50 -11.33 4.28
N VAL A 54 2.05 -12.33 3.54
CA VAL A 54 0.82 -12.23 2.74
C VAL A 54 -0.38 -11.96 3.63
N THR A 55 -0.45 -12.62 4.78
CA THR A 55 -1.53 -12.40 5.75
C THR A 55 -1.55 -10.96 6.27
N LYS A 56 -0.37 -10.42 6.58
CA LYS A 56 -0.26 -9.02 7.02
C LYS A 56 -0.71 -8.05 5.94
N LEU A 57 -0.30 -8.31 4.69
CA LEU A 57 -0.74 -7.49 3.56
C LEU A 57 -2.25 -7.52 3.40
N ALA A 58 -2.87 -8.69 3.57
CA ALA A 58 -4.31 -8.83 3.47
C ALA A 58 -5.06 -8.06 4.57
N LYS A 59 -4.42 -7.84 5.71
CA LYS A 59 -4.99 -7.11 6.84
C LYS A 59 -4.56 -5.64 6.85
N ASN A 60 -3.87 -5.17 5.82
CA ASN A 60 -3.31 -3.81 5.76
C ASN A 60 -2.39 -3.49 6.94
N GLU A 61 -1.62 -4.48 7.37
CA GLU A 61 -0.65 -4.33 8.45
C GLU A 61 0.73 -3.98 7.90
N ASN A 62 1.59 -3.52 8.79
CA ASN A 62 2.96 -3.18 8.42
C ASN A 62 3.75 -4.43 8.04
N VAL A 63 4.54 -4.32 6.99
CA VAL A 63 5.50 -5.34 6.60
C VAL A 63 6.86 -4.67 6.42
N ASN A 64 7.92 -5.46 6.44
CA ASN A 64 9.26 -4.95 6.19
C ASN A 64 9.38 -4.41 4.77
N THR A 65 10.21 -3.38 4.60
CA THR A 65 10.49 -2.86 3.26
C THR A 65 11.10 -3.93 2.36
N GLU A 66 11.80 -4.91 2.93
CA GLU A 66 12.34 -6.02 2.17
C GLU A 66 11.22 -6.81 1.47
N VAL A 67 10.09 -7.01 2.16
CA VAL A 67 8.92 -7.67 1.57
C VAL A 67 8.40 -6.84 0.40
N LEU A 68 8.31 -5.53 0.57
CA LEU A 68 7.85 -4.62 -0.47
C LEU A 68 8.80 -4.62 -1.67
N GLN A 69 10.11 -4.64 -1.42
CA GLN A 69 11.11 -4.74 -2.48
C GLN A 69 10.92 -6.01 -3.32
N LYS A 70 10.70 -7.13 -2.65
CA LYS A 70 10.51 -8.41 -3.33
C LYS A 70 9.25 -8.42 -4.17
N ILE A 71 8.17 -7.82 -3.67
CA ILE A 71 6.92 -7.71 -4.41
C ILE A 71 7.11 -6.82 -5.65
N CYS A 72 7.72 -5.66 -5.47
CA CYS A 72 7.96 -4.74 -6.59
C CYS A 72 8.85 -5.38 -7.66
N ALA A 73 9.87 -6.13 -7.24
CA ALA A 73 10.73 -6.82 -8.18
C ALA A 73 9.96 -7.91 -8.94
N ALA A 74 9.15 -8.69 -8.23
CA ALA A 74 8.37 -9.77 -8.85
C ALA A 74 7.33 -9.25 -9.83
N LEU A 75 6.70 -8.12 -9.52
CA LEU A 75 5.65 -7.54 -10.34
C LEU A 75 6.15 -6.46 -11.30
N ASN A 76 7.45 -6.15 -11.24
CA ASN A 76 8.07 -5.13 -12.06
C ASN A 76 7.34 -3.78 -11.96
N CYS A 77 7.20 -3.29 -10.74
CA CYS A 77 6.47 -2.06 -10.44
C CYS A 77 7.14 -1.29 -9.31
N ASP A 78 6.62 -0.12 -9.00
CA ASP A 78 7.12 0.71 -7.91
C ASP A 78 6.18 0.61 -6.71
N ILE A 79 6.66 1.06 -5.56
CA ILE A 79 5.91 0.97 -4.31
C ILE A 79 4.56 1.69 -4.39
N GLY A 80 4.50 2.82 -5.06
CA GLY A 80 3.25 3.57 -5.25
C GLY A 80 2.21 2.84 -6.07
N ASP A 81 2.62 1.79 -6.80
CA ASP A 81 1.70 0.97 -7.59
C ASP A 81 1.01 -0.10 -6.76
N ILE A 82 1.52 -0.39 -5.55
CA ILE A 82 1.02 -1.48 -4.71
C ILE A 82 0.46 -1.02 -3.38
N MET A 83 0.81 0.18 -2.92
CA MET A 83 0.33 0.66 -1.63
C MET A 83 0.11 2.17 -1.63
N GLU A 84 -0.67 2.63 -0.68
CA GLU A 84 -0.90 4.05 -0.46
C GLU A 84 -1.25 4.30 1.00
N MET A 85 -1.10 5.55 1.41
CA MET A 85 -1.55 5.99 2.73
C MET A 85 -2.90 6.67 2.54
N ILE A 86 -3.88 6.25 3.31
CA ILE A 86 -5.22 6.83 3.26
C ILE A 86 -5.58 7.39 4.63
N PRO A 87 -6.46 8.40 4.69
CA PRO A 87 -6.91 8.92 5.98
C PRO A 87 -7.71 7.85 6.72
N ASP A 88 -7.43 7.71 8.00
CA ASP A 88 -8.18 6.82 8.86
C ASP A 88 -9.16 7.67 9.67
N ASN A 89 -10.41 7.68 9.26
CA ASN A 89 -11.45 8.55 9.80
C ASN A 89 -12.35 7.89 10.86
N ASN A 90 -11.94 6.77 11.37
CA ASN A 90 -12.74 6.07 12.40
C ASN A 90 -12.60 6.67 13.78
#